data_c28a7d229ff244dae39f2dad1aab7b95
#
_entry.id   c28a7d229ff244dae39f2dad1aab7b95
#
_cell.length_a   1.000
_cell.length_b   1.000
_cell.length_c   1.000
_cell.angle_alpha   90.00
_cell.angle_beta   90.00
_cell.angle_gamma   90.00
#
_symmetry.space_group_name_H-M   'P 1'
#
loop_
_entity.id
_entity.type
_entity.pdbx_description
1 polymer ?
#
loop_
_entity_poly.entity_id
_entity_poly.type
_entity_poly.pdbx_seq_one_letter_code
_entity_poly.pdbx_strand_id
1 'polypeptide(L)'
;MIKLKPYSASILAFGGFLLLAMGVYFIFIRPPLLPEDLRYMKMTLPMGQDKIQGLQMWLRKVFWVIGCYIFTTGLLTIFMAFTSFRTRTRGAYGIVALSGISSIGVMTVVNFMIGSDFKWILLIFTLPWVIALILYRLHK
;
A
#
# COMPACT_ATOMS: atom_id res chain seq x y z
N MET A 1 -30.28 -15.87 -3.33
CA MET A 1 -29.39 -14.67 -3.43
C MET A 1 -28.42 -14.70 -2.27
N ILE A 2 -27.14 -14.89 -2.56
CA ILE A 2 -26.06 -14.93 -1.55
C ILE A 2 -25.98 -13.54 -0.93
N LYS A 3 -26.16 -13.43 0.40
CA LYS A 3 -26.04 -12.16 1.13
C LYS A 3 -24.58 -11.74 1.21
N LEU A 4 -24.05 -11.12 0.15
CA LEU A 4 -22.67 -10.65 0.07
C LEU A 4 -22.40 -9.32 0.86
N LYS A 5 -23.46 -8.74 1.46
CA LYS A 5 -23.37 -7.50 2.25
C LYS A 5 -22.28 -7.47 3.34
N PRO A 6 -22.08 -8.55 4.14
CA PRO A 6 -21.03 -8.53 5.17
C PRO A 6 -19.62 -8.66 4.62
N TYR A 7 -19.45 -9.18 3.39
CA TYR A 7 -18.13 -9.47 2.85
C TYR A 7 -17.37 -8.22 2.38
N SER A 8 -18.07 -7.14 1.97
CA SER A 8 -17.38 -5.91 1.53
C SER A 8 -16.46 -5.33 2.62
N ALA A 9 -16.94 -5.30 3.86
CA ALA A 9 -16.14 -4.83 5.00
C ALA A 9 -14.96 -5.77 5.31
N SER A 10 -15.18 -7.08 5.26
CA SER A 10 -14.13 -8.08 5.50
C SER A 10 -13.06 -8.04 4.41
N ILE A 11 -13.44 -7.87 3.16
CA ILE A 11 -12.51 -7.73 2.03
C ILE A 11 -11.69 -6.44 2.17
N LEU A 12 -12.33 -5.33 2.56
CA LEU A 12 -11.61 -4.08 2.83
C LEU A 12 -10.63 -4.24 4.00
N ALA A 13 -11.06 -4.89 5.09
CA ALA A 13 -10.20 -5.17 6.24
C ALA A 13 -9.00 -6.03 5.84
N PHE A 14 -9.19 -7.02 4.95
CA PHE A 14 -8.08 -7.80 4.41
C PHE A 14 -7.09 -6.93 3.62
N GLY A 15 -7.58 -5.99 2.79
CA GLY A 15 -6.72 -4.99 2.14
C GLY A 15 -5.92 -4.16 3.15
N GLY A 16 -6.56 -3.70 4.22
CA GLY A 16 -5.88 -3.00 5.32
C GLY A 16 -4.82 -3.87 6.01
N PHE A 17 -5.07 -5.16 6.19
CA PHE A 17 -4.11 -6.11 6.75
C PHE A 17 -2.88 -6.28 5.83
N LEU A 18 -3.07 -6.33 4.52
CA LEU A 18 -1.96 -6.35 3.56
C LEU A 18 -1.08 -5.09 3.68
N LEU A 19 -1.69 -3.91 3.87
CA LEU A 19 -0.92 -2.69 4.13
C LEU A 19 -0.18 -2.72 5.47
N LEU A 20 -0.77 -3.29 6.54
CA LEU A 20 -0.04 -3.50 7.80
C LEU A 20 1.21 -4.33 7.58
N ALA A 21 1.08 -5.47 6.91
CA ALA A 21 2.20 -6.35 6.60
C ALA A 21 3.27 -5.65 5.75
N MET A 22 2.83 -4.85 4.76
CA MET A 22 3.73 -4.06 3.92
C MET A 22 4.45 -2.96 4.74
N GLY A 23 3.76 -2.28 5.65
CA GLY A 23 4.37 -1.32 6.56
C GLY A 23 5.47 -1.94 7.41
N VAL A 24 5.21 -3.11 7.98
CA VAL A 24 6.21 -3.89 8.73
C VAL A 24 7.41 -4.27 7.85
N TYR A 25 7.15 -4.71 6.61
CA TYR A 25 8.21 -5.01 5.64
C TYR A 25 9.10 -3.80 5.39
N PHE A 26 8.53 -2.61 5.16
CA PHE A 26 9.28 -1.37 4.91
C PHE A 26 10.10 -0.92 6.11
N ILE A 27 9.61 -1.13 7.33
CA ILE A 27 10.30 -0.72 8.57
C ILE A 27 11.48 -1.64 8.87
N PHE A 28 11.31 -2.96 8.74
CA PHE A 28 12.25 -3.93 9.31
C PHE A 28 13.02 -4.72 8.27
N ILE A 29 12.45 -4.98 7.09
CA ILE A 29 12.96 -5.98 6.15
C ILE A 29 13.52 -5.34 4.88
N ARG A 30 12.90 -4.26 4.37
CA ARG A 30 13.26 -3.67 3.09
C ARG A 30 14.70 -3.15 3.10
N PRO A 31 15.58 -3.60 2.18
CA PRO A 31 16.91 -3.02 2.02
C PRO A 31 16.82 -1.54 1.58
N PRO A 32 17.80 -0.71 1.95
CA PRO A 32 17.81 0.71 1.55
C PRO A 32 17.88 0.92 0.04
N LEU A 33 18.59 0.04 -0.67
CA LEU A 33 18.70 0.03 -2.13
C LEU A 33 18.43 -1.38 -2.63
N LEU A 34 17.46 -1.49 -3.54
CA LEU A 34 17.17 -2.69 -4.29
C LEU A 34 17.90 -2.64 -5.65
N PRO A 35 18.17 -3.78 -6.30
CA PRO A 35 18.76 -3.80 -7.64
C PRO A 35 17.96 -2.99 -8.66
N GLU A 36 16.64 -2.96 -8.53
CA GLU A 36 15.74 -2.16 -9.38
C GLU A 36 15.92 -0.65 -9.19
N ASP A 37 16.22 -0.19 -7.96
CA ASP A 37 16.48 1.22 -7.68
C ASP A 37 17.73 1.68 -8.41
N LEU A 38 18.81 0.88 -8.38
CA LEU A 38 20.05 1.15 -9.10
C LEU A 38 19.83 1.16 -10.62
N ARG A 39 19.04 0.23 -11.14
CA ARG A 39 18.68 0.14 -12.56
C ARG A 39 17.91 1.38 -13.01
N TYR A 40 16.92 1.83 -12.24
CA TYR A 40 16.15 3.02 -12.54
C TYR A 40 17.00 4.30 -12.52
N MET A 41 17.89 4.44 -11.54
CA MET A 41 18.79 5.59 -11.41
C MET A 41 19.94 5.56 -12.44
N LYS A 42 20.08 4.50 -13.25
CA LYS A 42 21.20 4.29 -14.19
C LYS A 42 22.57 4.41 -13.52
N MET A 43 22.64 4.00 -12.25
CA MET A 43 23.89 4.05 -11.48
C MET A 43 24.72 2.79 -11.79
N THR A 44 25.89 3.01 -12.39
CA THR A 44 26.92 1.98 -12.53
C THR A 44 27.88 2.07 -11.33
N LEU A 45 28.06 0.97 -10.59
CA LEU A 45 29.14 0.89 -9.61
C LEU A 45 30.48 0.84 -10.33
N PRO A 46 31.54 1.61 -9.93
CA PRO A 46 31.75 2.09 -8.57
C PRO A 46 31.61 3.62 -8.41
N MET A 47 30.56 4.08 -7.80
CA MET A 47 30.58 5.38 -7.13
C MET A 47 31.41 5.25 -5.84
N GLY A 48 32.08 6.35 -5.42
CA GLY A 48 32.88 6.32 -4.18
C GLY A 48 32.08 5.72 -3.02
N GLN A 49 32.64 4.73 -2.35
CA GLN A 49 31.96 3.92 -1.33
C GLN A 49 31.29 4.78 -0.25
N ASP A 50 31.90 5.90 0.12
CA ASP A 50 31.38 6.82 1.15
C ASP A 50 30.05 7.46 0.76
N LYS A 51 29.87 7.83 -0.51
CA LYS A 51 28.62 8.45 -1.01
C LYS A 51 27.47 7.46 -1.04
N ILE A 52 27.74 6.21 -1.42
CA ILE A 52 26.73 5.13 -1.43
C ILE A 52 26.30 4.81 -0.01
N GLN A 53 27.23 4.74 0.94
CA GLN A 53 26.94 4.47 2.34
C GLN A 53 26.07 5.58 2.96
N GLY A 54 26.38 6.85 2.70
CA GLY A 54 25.56 7.97 3.13
C GLY A 54 24.13 7.92 2.58
N LEU A 55 23.98 7.62 1.28
CA LEU A 55 22.68 7.45 0.64
C LEU A 55 21.89 6.29 1.26
N GLN A 56 22.51 5.15 1.50
CA GLN A 56 21.85 4.00 2.12
C GLN A 56 21.37 4.31 3.55
N MET A 57 22.17 4.99 4.35
CA MET A 57 21.78 5.39 5.71
C MET A 57 20.60 6.35 5.69
N TRP A 58 20.57 7.31 4.76
CA TRP A 58 19.48 8.25 4.60
C TRP A 58 18.19 7.55 4.12
N LEU A 59 18.29 6.73 3.06
CA LEU A 59 17.16 5.98 2.52
C LEU A 59 16.53 5.06 3.57
N ARG A 60 17.32 4.43 4.42
CA ARG A 60 16.79 3.62 5.53
C ARG A 60 15.87 4.43 6.43
N LYS A 61 16.24 5.68 6.76
CA LYS A 61 15.39 6.57 7.56
C LYS A 61 14.12 6.96 6.82
N VAL A 62 14.21 7.25 5.53
CA VAL A 62 13.06 7.56 4.68
C VAL A 62 12.10 6.38 4.64
N PHE A 63 12.60 5.16 4.46
CA PHE A 63 11.74 3.96 4.43
C PHE A 63 11.12 3.62 5.78
N TRP A 64 11.75 3.95 6.90
CA TRP A 64 11.09 3.85 8.21
C TRP A 64 9.87 4.77 8.29
N VAL A 65 10.01 6.01 7.87
CA VAL A 65 8.89 6.97 7.85
C VAL A 65 7.77 6.49 6.91
N ILE A 66 8.13 6.09 5.69
CA ILE A 66 7.16 5.56 4.71
C ILE A 66 6.47 4.32 5.27
N GLY A 67 7.21 3.39 5.86
CA GLY A 67 6.66 2.18 6.47
C GLY A 67 5.66 2.48 7.59
N CYS A 68 5.94 3.45 8.44
CA CYS A 68 5.02 3.91 9.49
C CYS A 68 3.72 4.48 8.89
N TYR A 69 3.80 5.28 7.83
CA TYR A 69 2.59 5.79 7.14
C TYR A 69 1.78 4.67 6.48
N ILE A 70 2.43 3.71 5.83
CA ILE A 70 1.76 2.55 5.25
C ILE A 70 1.06 1.74 6.35
N PHE A 71 1.76 1.47 7.46
CA PHE A 71 1.22 0.75 8.61
C PHE A 71 -0.02 1.46 9.18
N THR A 72 0.09 2.77 9.43
CA THR A 72 -1.02 3.59 9.94
C THR A 72 -2.22 3.57 8.99
N THR A 73 -1.97 3.68 7.67
CA THR A 73 -3.03 3.59 6.66
C THR A 73 -3.74 2.24 6.71
N GLY A 74 -2.99 1.14 6.86
CA GLY A 74 -3.55 -0.20 7.04
C GLY A 74 -4.41 -0.31 8.28
N LEU A 75 -3.93 0.19 9.43
CA LEU A 75 -4.65 0.19 10.70
C LEU A 75 -5.97 0.96 10.60
N LEU A 76 -5.93 2.19 10.07
CA LEU A 76 -7.11 3.03 9.89
C LEU A 76 -8.11 2.41 8.91
N THR A 77 -7.61 1.74 7.85
CA THR A 77 -8.47 1.03 6.90
C THR A 77 -9.23 -0.12 7.57
N ILE A 78 -8.55 -0.92 8.40
CA ILE A 78 -9.20 -1.99 9.17
C ILE A 78 -10.26 -1.41 10.10
N PHE A 79 -9.92 -0.36 10.84
CA PHE A 79 -10.87 0.32 11.72
C PHE A 79 -12.09 0.83 10.95
N MET A 80 -11.86 1.54 9.84
CA MET A 80 -12.94 2.03 8.96
C MET A 80 -13.80 0.90 8.40
N ALA A 81 -13.20 -0.23 8.04
CA ALA A 81 -13.91 -1.38 7.49
C ALA A 81 -14.95 -1.92 8.48
N PHE A 82 -14.58 -2.08 9.75
CA PHE A 82 -15.46 -2.65 10.77
C PHE A 82 -16.42 -1.64 11.41
N THR A 83 -16.13 -0.34 11.30
CA THR A 83 -16.98 0.73 11.81
C THR A 83 -17.84 1.35 10.71
N SER A 84 -17.39 2.44 10.12
CA SER A 84 -18.16 3.30 9.23
C SER A 84 -18.52 2.65 7.89
N PHE A 85 -17.64 1.80 7.34
CA PHE A 85 -17.90 1.12 6.06
C PHE A 85 -18.93 0.01 6.23
N ARG A 86 -18.83 -0.79 7.28
CA ARG A 86 -19.79 -1.83 7.62
C ARG A 86 -21.19 -1.28 7.92
N THR A 87 -21.28 -0.19 8.66
CA THR A 87 -22.53 0.49 9.02
C THR A 87 -23.06 1.41 7.93
N ARG A 88 -22.32 1.56 6.82
CA ARG A 88 -22.69 2.42 5.68
C ARG A 88 -22.90 3.88 6.05
N THR A 89 -22.08 4.38 6.96
CA THR A 89 -22.08 5.79 7.36
C THR A 89 -21.88 6.69 6.14
N ARG A 90 -22.62 7.82 6.10
CA ARG A 90 -22.50 8.80 5.02
C ARG A 90 -21.05 9.26 4.86
N GLY A 91 -20.53 9.21 3.64
CA GLY A 91 -19.15 9.59 3.31
C GLY A 91 -18.11 8.46 3.42
N ALA A 92 -18.40 7.34 4.12
CA ALA A 92 -17.46 6.24 4.29
C ALA A 92 -16.94 5.68 2.94
N TYR A 93 -17.83 5.55 1.95
CA TYR A 93 -17.44 5.12 0.60
C TYR A 93 -16.41 6.04 -0.04
N GLY A 94 -16.63 7.36 0.03
CA GLY A 94 -15.74 8.37 -0.57
C GLY A 94 -14.38 8.38 0.10
N ILE A 95 -14.34 8.31 1.44
CA ILE A 95 -13.08 8.27 2.21
C ILE A 95 -12.28 7.00 1.88
N VAL A 96 -12.93 5.84 1.84
CA VAL A 96 -12.25 4.58 1.51
C VAL A 96 -11.74 4.58 0.07
N ALA A 97 -12.52 5.11 -0.89
CA ALA A 97 -12.10 5.23 -2.27
C ALA A 97 -10.88 6.17 -2.40
N LEU A 98 -10.94 7.34 -1.80
CA LEU A 98 -9.83 8.30 -1.82
C LEU A 98 -8.58 7.75 -1.14
N SER A 99 -8.73 7.12 0.02
CA SER A 99 -7.64 6.46 0.74
C SER A 99 -6.98 5.37 -0.10
N GLY A 100 -7.76 4.50 -0.75
CA GLY A 100 -7.23 3.45 -1.62
C GLY A 100 -6.48 4.01 -2.83
N ILE A 101 -7.02 5.02 -3.48
CA ILE A 101 -6.37 5.66 -4.63
C ILE A 101 -5.06 6.34 -4.21
N SER A 102 -5.08 7.15 -3.16
CA SER A 102 -3.92 7.94 -2.72
C SER A 102 -2.82 7.11 -2.04
N SER A 103 -3.14 5.93 -1.53
CA SER A 103 -2.17 5.02 -0.93
C SER A 103 -1.71 3.93 -1.91
N ILE A 104 -2.35 2.77 -1.86
CA ILE A 104 -1.94 1.60 -2.65
C ILE A 104 -2.07 1.83 -4.16
N GLY A 105 -3.05 2.63 -4.60
CA GLY A 105 -3.24 2.97 -6.02
C GLY A 105 -2.05 3.73 -6.58
N VAL A 106 -1.67 4.87 -5.97
CA VAL A 106 -0.50 5.66 -6.39
C VAL A 106 0.78 4.83 -6.27
N MET A 107 0.94 4.06 -5.19
CA MET A 107 2.10 3.19 -5.01
C MET A 107 2.22 2.19 -6.16
N THR A 108 1.13 1.58 -6.58
CA THR A 108 1.11 0.65 -7.72
C THR A 108 1.50 1.35 -9.02
N VAL A 109 0.91 2.52 -9.32
CA VAL A 109 1.23 3.30 -10.53
C VAL A 109 2.72 3.64 -10.58
N VAL A 110 3.28 4.17 -9.48
CA VAL A 110 4.71 4.51 -9.40
C VAL A 110 5.58 3.28 -9.65
N ASN A 111 5.23 2.12 -9.08
CA ASN A 111 6.00 0.89 -9.30
C ASN A 111 5.96 0.40 -10.76
N PHE A 112 4.85 0.65 -11.49
CA PHE A 112 4.82 0.43 -12.94
C PHE A 112 5.72 1.41 -13.70
N MET A 113 5.73 2.69 -13.30
CA MET A 113 6.55 3.73 -13.94
C MET A 113 8.05 3.46 -13.78
N ILE A 114 8.49 2.98 -12.61
CA ILE A 114 9.91 2.66 -12.37
C ILE A 114 10.32 1.26 -12.86
N GLY A 115 9.36 0.48 -13.37
CA GLY A 115 9.64 -0.89 -13.82
C GLY A 115 10.00 -1.85 -12.69
N SER A 116 9.44 -1.64 -11.49
CA SER A 116 9.69 -2.46 -10.31
C SER A 116 9.34 -3.94 -10.54
N ASP A 117 10.13 -4.82 -9.98
CA ASP A 117 9.87 -6.26 -9.99
C ASP A 117 8.63 -6.62 -9.14
N PHE A 118 8.24 -5.74 -8.20
CA PHE A 118 7.08 -5.91 -7.31
C PHE A 118 5.76 -5.33 -7.87
N LYS A 119 5.75 -4.70 -9.03
CA LYS A 119 4.57 -4.02 -9.62
C LYS A 119 3.32 -4.89 -9.69
N TRP A 120 3.46 -6.18 -10.04
CA TRP A 120 2.34 -7.12 -10.15
C TRP A 120 1.77 -7.51 -8.78
N ILE A 121 2.63 -7.68 -7.77
CA ILE A 121 2.21 -7.97 -6.40
C ILE A 121 1.41 -6.78 -5.84
N LEU A 122 1.88 -5.56 -6.09
CA LEU A 122 1.18 -4.34 -5.66
C LEU A 122 -0.16 -4.16 -6.38
N LEU A 123 -0.23 -4.52 -7.66
CA LEU A 123 -1.50 -4.54 -8.38
C LEU A 123 -2.51 -5.50 -7.73
N ILE A 124 -2.07 -6.71 -7.36
CA ILE A 124 -2.91 -7.67 -6.64
C ILE A 124 -3.36 -7.09 -5.29
N PHE A 125 -2.51 -6.35 -4.60
CA PHE A 125 -2.86 -5.71 -3.33
C PHE A 125 -3.91 -4.59 -3.45
N THR A 126 -4.12 -4.02 -4.65
CA THR A 126 -5.21 -3.07 -4.89
C THR A 126 -6.57 -3.74 -5.03
N LEU A 127 -6.62 -5.03 -5.41
CA LEU A 127 -7.87 -5.75 -5.68
C LEU A 127 -8.85 -5.74 -4.51
N PRO A 128 -8.44 -5.95 -3.24
CA PRO A 128 -9.37 -5.89 -2.11
C PRO A 128 -10.13 -4.56 -2.02
N TRP A 129 -9.47 -3.42 -2.29
CA TRP A 129 -10.15 -2.12 -2.33
C TRP A 129 -11.18 -2.04 -3.44
N VAL A 130 -10.79 -2.40 -4.65
CA VAL A 130 -11.66 -2.34 -5.83
C VAL A 130 -12.90 -3.24 -5.60
N ILE A 131 -12.68 -4.48 -5.17
CA ILE A 131 -13.75 -5.44 -4.92
C ILE A 131 -14.66 -4.95 -3.78
N ALA A 132 -14.09 -4.46 -2.67
CA ALA A 132 -14.87 -3.93 -1.55
C ALA A 132 -15.77 -2.76 -1.97
N LEU A 133 -15.25 -1.82 -2.78
CA LEU A 133 -16.00 -0.67 -3.28
C LEU A 133 -17.11 -1.08 -4.26
N ILE A 134 -16.84 -2.03 -5.15
CA ILE A 134 -17.85 -2.58 -6.07
C ILE A 134 -18.96 -3.27 -5.28
N LEU A 135 -18.63 -4.16 -4.35
CA LEU A 135 -19.62 -4.86 -3.53
C LEU A 135 -20.43 -3.90 -2.65
N TYR A 136 -19.82 -2.83 -2.16
CA TYR A 136 -20.51 -1.80 -1.41
C TYR A 136 -21.59 -1.11 -2.25
N ARG A 137 -21.34 -0.86 -3.54
CA ARG A 137 -22.34 -0.26 -4.46
C ARG A 137 -23.41 -1.22 -4.91
N LEU A 138 -23.03 -2.46 -5.24
CA LEU A 138 -23.99 -3.45 -5.77
C LEU A 138 -25.05 -3.87 -4.75
N HIS A 139 -24.77 -3.70 -3.46
CA HIS A 139 -25.61 -4.17 -2.38
C HIS A 139 -26.24 -3.01 -1.59
N LYS A 140 -26.69 -1.97 -2.32
CA LYS A 140 -27.49 -0.85 -1.74
C LYS A 140 -28.71 -1.32 -1.01
#